data_deb6a4aa2a30f34ad5c6715c2b3a3a66
#
_entry.id   deb6a4aa2a30f34ad5c6715c2b3a3a66
#
_cell.length_a   1.000
_cell.length_b   1.000
_cell.length_c   1.000
_cell.angle_alpha   90.00
_cell.angle_beta   90.00
_cell.angle_gamma   90.00
#
_symmetry.space_group_name_H-M   'P 1'
#
loop_
_entity.id
_entity.type
_entity.pdbx_description
1 polymer ?
#
loop_
_entity_poly.entity_id
_entity_poly.type
_entity_poly.pdbx_seq_one_letter_code
_entity_poly.pdbx_strand_id
1 'polypeptide(L)'
;MDKNLSALVLRDTGMNNNDLLKSKLPKCWTIDVLSIKEDKEEISVALPSYDVIVGGRIGMDIPRKGNLKLYQVPFTGIDWINPGELPEGVPLCNTYEHETTIAEHLFGAMIEWQTGLMRDTDKDMRSNSFNNRSINKGPHHLEMMGST
;
A
#
# COMPACT_ATOMS: atom_id res chain seq x y z
N MET A 1 -21.68 5.45 -26.45
CA MET A 1 -21.13 4.07 -26.38
C MET A 1 -20.07 4.09 -25.32
N ASP A 2 -20.36 3.51 -24.18
CA ASP A 2 -19.36 3.39 -23.12
C ASP A 2 -18.29 2.42 -23.61
N LYS A 3 -17.09 2.95 -23.81
CA LYS A 3 -15.94 2.14 -24.22
C LYS A 3 -15.60 1.21 -23.05
N ASN A 4 -15.62 -0.10 -23.28
CA ASN A 4 -15.12 -1.05 -22.30
C ASN A 4 -13.64 -0.74 -22.04
N LEU A 5 -13.29 -0.55 -20.77
CA LEU A 5 -11.93 -0.31 -20.30
C LEU A 5 -11.42 -1.56 -19.62
N SER A 6 -10.12 -1.81 -19.78
CA SER A 6 -9.43 -2.96 -19.19
C SER A 6 -8.33 -2.53 -18.25
N ALA A 7 -8.27 -3.14 -17.07
CA ALA A 7 -7.25 -2.89 -16.08
C ALA A 7 -6.54 -4.18 -15.66
N LEU A 8 -5.22 -4.13 -15.66
CA LEU A 8 -4.36 -5.12 -15.04
C LEU A 8 -4.02 -4.68 -13.63
N VAL A 9 -4.34 -5.49 -12.64
CA VAL A 9 -3.96 -5.28 -11.23
C VAL A 9 -2.90 -6.32 -10.86
N LEU A 10 -1.73 -5.82 -10.46
CA LEU A 10 -0.62 -6.68 -10.05
C LEU A 10 -0.78 -7.12 -8.60
N ARG A 11 -1.14 -8.39 -8.39
CA ARG A 11 -1.41 -8.98 -7.07
C ARG A 11 -0.20 -8.93 -6.13
N ASP A 12 1.02 -9.03 -6.66
CA ASP A 12 2.26 -9.08 -5.89
C ASP A 12 2.58 -7.80 -5.11
N THR A 13 1.83 -6.74 -5.33
CA THR A 13 2.05 -5.44 -4.70
C THR A 13 1.23 -5.21 -3.43
N GLY A 14 0.67 -6.27 -2.86
CA GLY A 14 -0.09 -6.19 -1.60
C GLY A 14 -1.50 -5.59 -1.73
N MET A 15 -2.00 -5.41 -2.95
CA MET A 15 -3.38 -4.99 -3.19
C MET A 15 -4.34 -6.16 -3.00
N ASN A 16 -4.65 -6.49 -1.75
CA ASN A 16 -5.55 -7.60 -1.41
C ASN A 16 -7.04 -7.26 -1.54
N ASN A 17 -7.38 -6.05 -1.98
CA ASN A 17 -8.77 -5.54 -1.94
C ASN A 17 -9.40 -5.46 -3.34
N ASN A 18 -9.20 -6.51 -4.14
CA ASN A 18 -9.70 -6.58 -5.51
C ASN A 18 -11.23 -6.50 -5.60
N ASP A 19 -11.94 -7.06 -4.62
CA ASP A 19 -13.40 -7.01 -4.57
C ASP A 19 -13.92 -5.61 -4.32
N LEU A 20 -13.23 -4.83 -3.48
CA LEU A 20 -13.55 -3.43 -3.27
C LEU A 20 -13.33 -2.62 -4.54
N LEU A 21 -12.22 -2.83 -5.24
CA LEU A 21 -11.94 -2.16 -6.51
C LEU A 21 -13.03 -2.46 -7.54
N LYS A 22 -13.38 -3.74 -7.72
CA LYS A 22 -14.47 -4.18 -8.60
C LYS A 22 -15.82 -3.57 -8.22
N SER A 23 -16.10 -3.42 -6.93
CA SER A 23 -17.37 -2.85 -6.45
C SER A 23 -17.50 -1.35 -6.69
N LYS A 24 -16.37 -0.64 -6.81
CA LYS A 24 -16.33 0.83 -7.01
C LYS A 24 -16.26 1.26 -8.45
N LEU A 25 -15.81 0.37 -9.34
CA LEU A 25 -15.71 0.68 -10.76
C LEU A 25 -17.03 0.40 -11.50
N PRO A 26 -17.34 1.18 -12.55
CA PRO A 26 -18.49 0.91 -13.42
C PRO A 26 -18.41 -0.48 -14.06
N LYS A 27 -19.56 -1.07 -14.40
CA LYS A 27 -19.64 -2.41 -15.01
C LYS A 27 -18.96 -2.55 -16.37
N CYS A 28 -18.63 -1.44 -17.01
CA CYS A 28 -17.89 -1.42 -18.28
C CYS A 28 -16.37 -1.67 -18.12
N TRP A 29 -15.90 -1.89 -16.90
CA TRP A 29 -14.50 -2.25 -16.64
C TRP A 29 -14.32 -3.75 -16.57
N THR A 30 -13.32 -4.24 -17.29
CA THR A 30 -12.75 -5.59 -17.11
C THR A 30 -11.51 -5.49 -16.26
N ILE A 31 -11.42 -6.28 -15.20
CA ILE A 31 -10.31 -6.24 -14.24
C ILE A 31 -9.69 -7.63 -14.13
N ASP A 32 -8.46 -7.75 -14.57
CA ASP A 32 -7.65 -8.95 -14.41
C ASP A 32 -6.65 -8.73 -13.27
N VAL A 33 -6.57 -9.72 -12.38
CA VAL A 33 -5.72 -9.68 -11.20
C VAL A 33 -4.70 -10.79 -11.32
N LEU A 34 -3.49 -10.44 -11.73
CA LEU A 34 -2.43 -11.37 -12.08
C LEU A 34 -1.17 -11.15 -11.22
N SER A 35 -0.40 -12.22 -11.04
CA SER A 35 0.89 -12.21 -10.35
C SER A 35 2.02 -12.19 -11.36
N ILE A 36 2.96 -11.25 -11.22
CA ILE A 36 4.16 -11.22 -12.06
C ILE A 36 4.99 -12.50 -11.94
N LYS A 37 4.93 -13.15 -10.79
CA LYS A 37 5.70 -14.35 -10.52
C LYS A 37 5.09 -15.61 -11.14
N GLU A 38 3.75 -15.68 -11.12
CA GLU A 38 3.00 -16.87 -11.53
C GLU A 38 2.49 -16.76 -12.97
N ASP A 39 2.05 -15.55 -13.38
CA ASP A 39 1.30 -15.32 -14.64
C ASP A 39 2.11 -14.48 -15.64
N LYS A 40 3.44 -14.52 -15.58
CA LYS A 40 4.33 -13.65 -16.37
C LYS A 40 4.09 -13.76 -17.88
N GLU A 41 3.87 -14.95 -18.40
CA GLU A 41 3.65 -15.18 -19.83
C GLU A 41 2.28 -14.62 -20.25
N GLU A 42 1.24 -14.85 -19.45
CA GLU A 42 -0.11 -14.32 -19.70
C GLU A 42 -0.09 -12.79 -19.70
N ILE A 43 0.57 -12.18 -18.70
CA ILE A 43 0.74 -10.72 -18.62
C ILE A 43 1.44 -10.23 -19.88
N SER A 44 2.54 -10.83 -20.29
CA SER A 44 3.32 -10.38 -21.44
C SER A 44 2.50 -10.37 -22.74
N VAL A 45 1.65 -11.36 -22.94
CA VAL A 45 0.79 -11.47 -24.12
C VAL A 45 -0.35 -10.45 -24.07
N ALA A 46 -0.99 -10.30 -22.91
CA ALA A 46 -2.17 -9.45 -22.74
C ALA A 46 -1.83 -7.95 -22.52
N LEU A 47 -0.58 -7.64 -22.14
CA LEU A 47 -0.14 -6.30 -21.74
C LEU A 47 -0.50 -5.18 -22.74
N PRO A 48 -0.38 -5.38 -24.09
CA PRO A 48 -0.74 -4.35 -25.06
C PRO A 48 -2.24 -3.99 -25.07
N SER A 49 -3.10 -4.85 -24.54
CA SER A 49 -4.56 -4.69 -24.55
C SER A 49 -5.11 -3.90 -23.36
N TYR A 50 -4.34 -3.76 -22.29
CA TYR A 50 -4.81 -3.05 -21.10
C TYR A 50 -4.76 -1.53 -21.25
N ASP A 51 -5.84 -0.87 -20.81
CA ASP A 51 -5.92 0.59 -20.75
C ASP A 51 -5.25 1.15 -19.49
N VAL A 52 -5.25 0.38 -18.38
CA VAL A 52 -4.73 0.80 -17.08
C VAL A 52 -3.91 -0.33 -16.45
N ILE A 53 -2.77 0.02 -15.87
CA ILE A 53 -2.00 -0.88 -15.00
C ILE A 53 -2.03 -0.31 -13.58
N VAL A 54 -2.36 -1.16 -12.60
CA VAL A 54 -2.34 -0.81 -11.18
C VAL A 54 -1.38 -1.75 -10.46
N GLY A 55 -0.32 -1.20 -9.92
CA GLY A 55 0.63 -2.03 -9.19
C GLY A 55 2.03 -1.47 -9.08
N GLY A 56 2.94 -2.29 -8.58
CA GLY A 56 4.35 -1.99 -8.48
C GLY A 56 5.10 -2.25 -9.79
N ARG A 57 6.37 -2.60 -9.66
CA ARG A 57 7.22 -2.84 -10.83
C ARG A 57 6.76 -4.08 -11.62
N ILE A 58 6.44 -3.89 -12.89
CA ILE A 58 6.01 -4.98 -13.76
C ILE A 58 7.17 -5.92 -14.17
N GLY A 59 8.40 -5.41 -14.18
CA GLY A 59 9.59 -6.22 -14.44
C GLY A 59 9.71 -6.75 -15.88
N MET A 60 9.00 -6.14 -16.81
CA MET A 60 9.06 -6.42 -18.26
C MET A 60 8.83 -5.14 -19.05
N ASP A 61 9.24 -5.14 -20.32
CA ASP A 61 9.05 -3.99 -21.19
C ASP A 61 7.56 -3.76 -21.46
N ILE A 62 7.12 -2.52 -21.28
CA ILE A 62 5.77 -2.09 -21.62
C ILE A 62 5.77 -1.69 -23.10
N PRO A 63 4.92 -2.35 -23.92
CA PRO A 63 4.88 -2.06 -25.34
C PRO A 63 4.55 -0.59 -25.61
N ARG A 64 5.39 0.09 -26.41
CA ARG A 64 5.17 1.49 -26.81
C ARG A 64 3.92 1.68 -27.68
N LYS A 65 3.49 0.60 -28.35
CA LYS A 65 2.24 0.54 -29.12
C LYS A 65 1.25 -0.35 -28.37
N GLY A 66 0.31 0.25 -27.69
CA GLY A 66 -0.71 -0.43 -26.92
C GLY A 66 -1.84 0.52 -26.53
N ASN A 67 -2.75 0.03 -25.71
CA ASN A 67 -3.90 0.80 -25.24
C ASN A 67 -3.64 1.57 -23.95
N LEU A 68 -2.44 1.43 -23.35
CA LEU A 68 -2.14 1.96 -22.02
C LEU A 68 -2.35 3.48 -21.97
N LYS A 69 -3.15 3.92 -20.98
CA LYS A 69 -3.51 5.31 -20.74
C LYS A 69 -3.10 5.80 -19.36
N LEU A 70 -2.86 4.88 -18.43
CA LEU A 70 -2.50 5.21 -17.06
C LEU A 70 -1.70 4.08 -16.43
N TYR A 71 -0.62 4.44 -15.74
CA TYR A 71 0.07 3.56 -14.80
C TYR A 71 -0.10 4.10 -13.39
N GLN A 72 -0.86 3.40 -12.55
CA GLN A 72 -1.14 3.77 -11.17
C GLN A 72 -0.29 2.94 -10.21
N VAL A 73 0.55 3.60 -9.44
CA VAL A 73 1.34 2.97 -8.37
C VAL A 73 0.61 3.14 -7.04
N PRO A 74 0.41 2.07 -6.25
CA PRO A 74 -0.28 2.13 -4.97
C PRO A 74 0.63 2.55 -3.80
N PHE A 75 1.77 3.18 -4.08
CA PHE A 75 2.75 3.66 -3.09
C PHE A 75 3.15 5.10 -3.39
N THR A 76 3.79 5.76 -2.42
CA THR A 76 4.36 7.10 -2.61
C THR A 76 5.65 7.05 -3.41
N GLY A 77 6.56 6.11 -3.11
CA GLY A 77 7.86 5.99 -3.76
C GLY A 77 7.76 5.45 -5.18
N ILE A 78 8.35 6.16 -6.14
CA ILE A 78 8.39 5.80 -7.58
C ILE A 78 9.81 5.78 -8.16
N ASP A 79 10.82 5.93 -7.32
CA ASP A 79 12.26 6.00 -7.70
C ASP A 79 12.79 4.73 -8.38
N TRP A 80 12.06 3.61 -8.27
CA TRP A 80 12.34 2.35 -8.96
C TRP A 80 11.73 2.24 -10.35
N ILE A 81 10.91 3.21 -10.80
CA ILE A 81 10.38 3.33 -12.17
C ILE A 81 11.14 4.41 -12.90
N ASN A 82 11.69 4.06 -14.05
CA ASN A 82 12.19 5.05 -14.99
C ASN A 82 11.01 5.50 -15.89
N PRO A 83 10.59 6.78 -15.84
CA PRO A 83 9.52 7.27 -16.71
C PRO A 83 9.78 7.04 -18.21
N GLY A 84 11.04 6.94 -18.63
CA GLY A 84 11.41 6.63 -20.01
C GLY A 84 11.09 5.19 -20.45
N GLU A 85 10.77 4.30 -19.53
CA GLU A 85 10.32 2.93 -19.82
C GLU A 85 8.82 2.88 -20.18
N LEU A 86 8.06 3.93 -19.83
CA LEU A 86 6.65 4.04 -20.17
C LEU A 86 6.46 4.55 -21.62
N PRO A 87 5.37 4.17 -22.27
CA PRO A 87 5.00 4.76 -23.55
C PRO A 87 4.81 6.27 -23.45
N GLU A 88 5.18 7.00 -24.50
CA GLU A 88 5.07 8.45 -24.54
C GLU A 88 3.62 8.91 -24.29
N GLY A 89 3.46 9.89 -23.41
CA GLY A 89 2.14 10.45 -23.05
C GLY A 89 1.34 9.63 -22.04
N VAL A 90 1.86 8.50 -21.56
CA VAL A 90 1.20 7.73 -20.49
C VAL A 90 1.58 8.31 -19.13
N PRO A 91 0.62 8.85 -18.36
CA PRO A 91 0.90 9.36 -17.03
C PRO A 91 1.23 8.22 -16.07
N LEU A 92 2.25 8.47 -15.21
CA LEU A 92 2.56 7.70 -14.03
C LEU A 92 1.99 8.41 -12.82
N CYS A 93 1.06 7.77 -12.12
CA CYS A 93 0.46 8.31 -10.91
C CYS A 93 0.84 7.45 -9.71
N ASN A 94 1.02 8.08 -8.55
CA ASN A 94 1.28 7.42 -7.28
C ASN A 94 0.24 7.83 -6.24
N THR A 95 0.36 7.33 -5.00
CA THR A 95 -0.52 7.66 -3.89
C THR A 95 0.20 8.48 -2.84
N TYR A 96 -0.56 9.39 -2.20
CA TYR A 96 -0.12 10.24 -1.10
C TYR A 96 -1.11 10.14 0.07
N GLU A 97 -0.90 10.94 1.11
CA GLU A 97 -1.81 11.15 2.25
C GLU A 97 -1.92 9.97 3.24
N HIS A 98 -1.00 9.00 3.19
CA HIS A 98 -0.93 7.97 4.22
C HIS A 98 0.01 8.34 5.38
N GLU A 99 0.70 9.47 5.29
CA GLU A 99 1.60 10.00 6.31
C GLU A 99 0.87 10.25 7.62
N THR A 100 -0.37 10.74 7.56
CA THR A 100 -1.20 10.98 8.75
C THR A 100 -1.43 9.69 9.52
N THR A 101 -1.87 8.63 8.84
CA THR A 101 -2.12 7.32 9.46
C THR A 101 -0.84 6.71 10.04
N ILE A 102 0.29 6.86 9.35
CA ILE A 102 1.59 6.42 9.85
C ILE A 102 1.96 7.21 11.10
N ALA A 103 1.81 8.53 11.08
CA ALA A 103 2.10 9.39 12.22
C ALA A 103 1.23 9.03 13.44
N GLU A 104 -0.06 8.83 13.25
CA GLU A 104 -0.98 8.41 14.31
C GLU A 104 -0.57 7.06 14.91
N HIS A 105 -0.21 6.10 14.08
CA HIS A 105 0.27 4.80 14.54
C HIS A 105 1.57 4.91 15.34
N LEU A 106 2.52 5.72 14.86
CA LEU A 106 3.78 5.97 15.56
C LEU A 106 3.54 6.66 16.90
N PHE A 107 2.69 7.68 16.94
CA PHE A 107 2.30 8.33 18.18
C PHE A 107 1.67 7.37 19.17
N GLY A 108 0.73 6.55 18.73
CA GLY A 108 0.13 5.51 19.55
C GLY A 108 1.16 4.53 20.12
N ALA A 109 2.09 4.07 19.29
CA ALA A 109 3.16 3.18 19.70
C ALA A 109 4.13 3.85 20.70
N MET A 110 4.48 5.12 20.49
CA MET A 110 5.33 5.89 21.41
C MET A 110 4.66 6.11 22.75
N ILE A 111 3.36 6.45 22.75
CA ILE A 111 2.58 6.62 23.98
C ILE A 111 2.49 5.30 24.73
N GLU A 112 2.18 4.20 24.02
CA GLU A 112 2.13 2.87 24.64
C GLU A 112 3.49 2.46 25.19
N TRP A 113 4.56 2.70 24.45
CA TRP A 113 5.93 2.47 24.94
C TRP A 113 6.20 3.25 26.23
N GLN A 114 5.84 4.53 26.25
CA GLN A 114 6.10 5.44 27.39
C GLN A 114 5.25 5.08 28.61
N THR A 115 3.99 4.76 28.40
CA THR A 115 3.02 4.54 29.49
C THR A 115 2.90 3.07 29.90
N GLY A 116 3.10 2.15 28.95
CA GLY A 116 2.82 0.72 29.13
C GLY A 116 1.36 0.43 29.46
N LEU A 117 0.44 1.37 29.14
CA LEU A 117 -0.94 1.34 29.59
C LEU A 117 -1.66 0.06 29.20
N MET A 118 -1.59 -0.31 27.93
CA MET A 118 -2.28 -1.52 27.45
C MET A 118 -1.60 -2.80 27.99
N ARG A 119 -0.30 -2.86 27.93
CA ARG A 119 0.51 -4.00 28.39
C ARG A 119 0.32 -4.26 29.90
N ASP A 120 0.44 -3.21 30.72
CA ASP A 120 0.38 -3.34 32.17
C ASP A 120 -1.07 -3.57 32.63
N THR A 121 -2.05 -2.93 31.97
CA THR A 121 -3.47 -3.18 32.23
C THR A 121 -3.87 -4.63 31.89
N ASP A 122 -3.46 -5.14 30.74
CA ASP A 122 -3.74 -6.55 30.35
C ASP A 122 -3.14 -7.53 31.36
N LYS A 123 -1.91 -7.29 31.81
CA LYS A 123 -1.27 -8.09 32.83
C LYS A 123 -2.02 -8.06 34.15
N ASP A 124 -2.43 -6.88 34.62
CA ASP A 124 -3.17 -6.70 35.86
C ASP A 124 -4.54 -7.36 35.80
N MET A 125 -5.24 -7.24 34.66
CA MET A 125 -6.53 -7.89 34.42
C MET A 125 -6.41 -9.41 34.46
N ARG A 126 -5.41 -9.98 33.81
CA ARG A 126 -5.17 -11.45 33.79
C ARG A 126 -4.80 -11.99 35.17
N SER A 127 -4.13 -11.21 35.99
CA SER A 127 -3.73 -11.60 37.35
C SER A 127 -4.80 -11.27 38.41
N ASN A 128 -5.95 -10.74 38.02
CA ASN A 128 -7.01 -10.23 38.89
C ASN A 128 -6.48 -9.27 39.99
N SER A 129 -5.42 -8.53 39.65
CA SER A 129 -4.75 -7.59 40.52
C SER A 129 -4.82 -6.17 39.91
N PHE A 130 -6.03 -5.65 39.75
CA PHE A 130 -6.22 -4.33 39.16
C PHE A 130 -5.61 -3.25 40.07
N ASN A 131 -4.36 -2.90 39.78
CA ASN A 131 -3.61 -1.88 40.48
C ASN A 131 -3.52 -0.66 39.60
N ASN A 132 -4.28 0.36 39.87
CA ASN A 132 -4.25 1.66 39.19
C ASN A 132 -2.87 2.38 39.24
N ARG A 133 -1.83 1.70 39.69
CA ARG A 133 -0.48 2.23 39.84
C ARG A 133 0.34 2.29 38.56
N SER A 134 -0.07 1.63 37.49
CA SER A 134 0.59 1.77 36.21
C SER A 134 0.50 3.21 35.67
N ILE A 135 -0.59 3.92 35.99
CA ILE A 135 -0.77 5.33 35.66
C ILE A 135 0.15 6.24 36.50
N ASN A 136 0.57 5.78 37.67
CA ASN A 136 1.39 6.56 38.62
C ASN A 136 2.89 6.19 38.59
N LYS A 137 3.29 5.20 37.84
CA LYS A 137 4.69 5.01 37.50
C LYS A 137 5.02 6.09 36.49
N GLY A 138 5.52 7.21 36.97
CA GLY A 138 5.92 8.33 36.14
C GLY A 138 6.63 7.90 34.86
N PRO A 139 6.75 8.74 33.87
CA PRO A 139 7.23 8.40 32.56
C PRO A 139 8.49 7.52 32.69
N HIS A 140 8.50 6.39 31.99
CA HIS A 140 9.76 5.72 31.74
C HIS A 140 10.64 6.78 31.13
N HIS A 141 11.60 7.29 31.91
CA HIS A 141 12.52 8.28 31.40
C HIS A 141 13.07 7.80 30.09
N LEU A 142 12.72 8.45 29.00
CA LEU A 142 13.56 8.46 27.84
C LEU A 142 14.90 9.02 28.36
N GLU A 143 15.81 8.15 28.73
CA GLU A 143 17.20 8.53 28.78
C GLU A 143 17.53 8.98 27.37
N MET A 144 17.55 10.28 27.20
CA MET A 144 18.04 10.90 25.97
C MET A 144 19.46 10.40 25.82
N MET A 145 19.61 9.39 24.98
CA MET A 145 20.92 8.90 24.58
C MET A 145 21.65 10.05 23.92
N GLY A 146 22.61 10.59 24.62
CA GLY A 146 23.61 11.46 24.03
C GLY A 146 23.54 12.91 24.35
N SER A 147 23.99 13.28 25.52
CA SER A 147 24.72 14.53 25.73
C SER A 147 26.07 14.18 26.33
N THR A 148 27.03 13.88 25.49
CA THR A 148 28.46 14.09 25.76
C THR A 148 29.04 14.84 24.60
#